data_6add365cc025529af862f91ea9db4b8e
#
_entry.id   6add365cc025529af862f91ea9db4b8e
#
_cell.length_a   1.000
_cell.length_b   1.000
_cell.length_c   1.000
_cell.angle_alpha   90.00
_cell.angle_beta   90.00
_cell.angle_gamma   90.00
#
_symmetry.space_group_name_H-M   'P 1'
#
loop_
_entity.id
_entity.type
_entity.pdbx_description
1 polymer ?
#
loop_
_entity_poly.entity_id
_entity_poly.type
_entity_poly.pdbx_seq_one_letter_code
_entity_poly.pdbx_strand_id
1 'polypeptide(L)'
;MIEIKNLCKTYSLTDGSVEALKDVSLSIPDGDVFGIIGMSGAGKSTLVRCINMLERPTAGSVVIDGKDLTKMTEKELRAERQSITMIFQGFNLLMQKNCLRNVCFPLELAGVKKAEATKKAQSLLELVGLGDKASAYPAQLSGGQQQRIAIARALATNPKVLLCDEATSALDPKTTNAILELIREINQKLGITVIIITHQMSVVESTCRHVAILEEGQVVEQGEVSAVFSHPKSEAARRLVFPEGNPESLLCSLPGSRLIRVVFNGADATGKPIIARMATEIGVEANIAYASTRSIEGRAYGSMLLSIEDKNDDLARAIGYLTQDGDITAQEVSQYAE
;
A
#
# COMPACT_ATOMS: atom_id res chain seq x y z
N MET A 1 -18.12 -2.10 2.79
CA MET A 1 -17.50 -1.89 1.48
C MET A 1 -17.40 -0.39 1.20
N ILE A 2 -16.27 0.07 0.65
CA ILE A 2 -16.07 1.47 0.25
C ILE A 2 -16.10 1.53 -1.27
N GLU A 3 -16.99 2.33 -1.81
CA GLU A 3 -17.12 2.56 -3.26
C GLU A 3 -16.88 4.03 -3.58
N ILE A 4 -15.92 4.29 -4.43
CA ILE A 4 -15.60 5.61 -4.98
C ILE A 4 -16.00 5.56 -6.45
N LYS A 5 -16.84 6.50 -6.89
CA LYS A 5 -17.38 6.51 -8.26
C LYS A 5 -17.17 7.88 -8.91
N ASN A 6 -16.41 7.88 -9.99
CA ASN A 6 -16.14 9.04 -10.85
C ASN A 6 -15.72 10.29 -10.04
N LEU A 7 -14.86 10.09 -9.03
CA LEU A 7 -14.48 11.12 -8.08
C LEU A 7 -13.52 12.12 -8.74
N CYS A 8 -13.92 13.39 -8.77
CA CYS A 8 -13.10 14.48 -9.26
C CYS A 8 -12.85 15.51 -8.14
N LYS A 9 -11.68 16.10 -8.14
CA LYS A 9 -11.36 17.23 -7.27
C LYS A 9 -10.52 18.26 -7.99
N THR A 10 -11.09 19.46 -8.13
CA THR A 10 -10.41 20.62 -8.69
C THR A 10 -10.26 21.68 -7.60
N TYR A 11 -9.06 22.21 -7.46
CA TYR A 11 -8.76 23.38 -6.62
C TYR A 11 -8.69 24.63 -7.47
N SER A 12 -9.44 25.65 -7.10
CA SER A 12 -9.34 27.00 -7.72
C SER A 12 -8.16 27.73 -7.08
N LEU A 13 -7.27 28.24 -7.89
CA LEU A 13 -6.14 29.09 -7.50
C LEU A 13 -6.35 30.51 -8.03
N THR A 14 -5.57 31.47 -7.54
CA THR A 14 -5.60 32.87 -8.05
C THR A 14 -5.29 32.95 -9.54
N ASP A 15 -4.41 32.08 -10.04
CA ASP A 15 -3.90 32.09 -11.40
C ASP A 15 -4.33 30.87 -12.24
N GLY A 16 -5.47 30.23 -11.87
CA GLY A 16 -5.98 29.08 -12.62
C GLY A 16 -6.67 28.02 -11.77
N SER A 17 -6.68 26.80 -12.23
CA SER A 17 -7.21 25.65 -11.49
C SER A 17 -6.29 24.44 -11.62
N VAL A 18 -6.24 23.62 -10.56
CA VAL A 18 -5.51 22.35 -10.55
C VAL A 18 -6.51 21.24 -10.33
N GLU A 19 -6.58 20.34 -11.29
CA GLU A 19 -7.39 19.12 -11.20
C GLU A 19 -6.56 18.03 -10.52
N ALA A 20 -6.76 17.86 -9.22
CA ALA A 20 -5.99 16.94 -8.39
C ALA A 20 -6.48 15.48 -8.45
N LEU A 21 -7.77 15.30 -8.79
CA LEU A 21 -8.37 13.97 -9.04
C LEU A 21 -9.25 14.06 -10.28
N LYS A 22 -9.13 13.06 -11.16
CA LYS A 22 -9.76 12.97 -12.47
C LYS A 22 -10.43 11.61 -12.61
N ASP A 23 -11.75 11.56 -12.43
CA ASP A 23 -12.57 10.38 -12.66
C ASP A 23 -12.09 9.10 -11.92
N VAL A 24 -11.71 9.26 -10.65
CA VAL A 24 -11.21 8.16 -9.83
C VAL A 24 -12.36 7.25 -9.42
N SER A 25 -12.27 5.98 -9.81
CA SER A 25 -13.22 4.92 -9.41
C SER A 25 -12.48 3.76 -8.77
N LEU A 26 -12.86 3.41 -7.52
CA LEU A 26 -12.25 2.35 -6.72
C LEU A 26 -13.32 1.61 -5.91
N SER A 27 -13.11 0.32 -5.73
CA SER A 27 -13.89 -0.51 -4.81
C SER A 27 -12.96 -1.19 -3.81
N ILE A 28 -13.18 -0.95 -2.51
CA ILE A 28 -12.35 -1.47 -1.43
C ILE A 28 -13.19 -2.42 -0.59
N PRO A 29 -12.82 -3.71 -0.51
CA PRO A 29 -13.53 -4.71 0.27
C PRO A 29 -13.51 -4.40 1.78
N ASP A 30 -14.54 -4.89 2.51
CA ASP A 30 -14.54 -4.81 3.97
C ASP A 30 -13.43 -5.68 4.56
N GLY A 31 -12.79 -5.17 5.62
CA GLY A 31 -11.73 -5.87 6.33
C GLY A 31 -10.41 -6.00 5.54
N ASP A 32 -10.31 -5.35 4.40
CA ASP A 32 -9.08 -5.35 3.59
C ASP A 32 -8.02 -4.40 4.15
N VAL A 33 -6.76 -4.67 3.84
CA VAL A 33 -5.65 -3.72 3.92
C VAL A 33 -5.30 -3.31 2.50
N PHE A 34 -5.82 -2.16 2.11
CA PHE A 34 -5.74 -1.64 0.75
C PHE A 34 -4.67 -0.56 0.62
N GLY A 35 -3.76 -0.71 -0.34
CA GLY A 35 -2.71 0.25 -0.65
C GLY A 35 -3.13 1.26 -1.72
N ILE A 36 -2.83 2.54 -1.52
CA ILE A 36 -2.88 3.56 -2.57
C ILE A 36 -1.46 4.09 -2.74
N ILE A 37 -0.84 3.78 -3.88
CA ILE A 37 0.54 4.14 -4.15
C ILE A 37 0.63 5.05 -5.38
N GLY A 38 1.67 5.86 -5.46
CA GLY A 38 1.97 6.74 -6.59
C GLY A 38 3.07 7.72 -6.23
N MET A 39 3.61 8.39 -7.23
CA MET A 39 4.66 9.39 -7.06
C MET A 39 4.15 10.61 -6.27
N SER A 40 5.08 11.48 -5.82
CA SER A 40 4.69 12.75 -5.20
C SER A 40 3.84 13.58 -6.17
N GLY A 41 2.78 14.20 -5.66
CA GLY A 41 1.86 14.96 -6.50
C GLY A 41 0.79 14.16 -7.25
N ALA A 42 0.80 12.83 -7.19
CA ALA A 42 -0.18 11.99 -7.90
C ALA A 42 -1.65 12.14 -7.43
N GLY A 43 -1.93 12.90 -6.35
CA GLY A 43 -3.29 13.11 -5.84
C GLY A 43 -3.67 12.23 -4.62
N LYS A 44 -2.75 11.39 -4.11
CA LYS A 44 -3.03 10.42 -3.02
C LYS A 44 -3.63 11.06 -1.76
N SER A 45 -3.01 12.09 -1.20
CA SER A 45 -3.51 12.78 -0.01
C SER A 45 -4.82 13.51 -0.26
N THR A 46 -5.05 14.00 -1.49
CA THR A 46 -6.35 14.56 -1.90
C THR A 46 -7.42 13.49 -1.89
N LEU A 47 -7.12 12.30 -2.44
CA LEU A 47 -8.05 11.17 -2.48
C LEU A 47 -8.48 10.76 -1.06
N VAL A 48 -7.53 10.57 -0.14
CA VAL A 48 -7.88 10.18 1.24
C VAL A 48 -8.67 11.24 1.98
N ARG A 49 -8.37 12.52 1.73
CA ARG A 49 -9.14 13.63 2.31
C ARG A 49 -10.56 13.72 1.73
N CYS A 50 -10.75 13.29 0.49
CA CYS A 50 -12.08 13.16 -0.10
C CYS A 50 -12.82 11.94 0.48
N ILE A 51 -12.14 10.81 0.76
CA ILE A 51 -12.77 9.62 1.34
C ILE A 51 -13.39 9.94 2.71
N ASN A 52 -12.72 10.72 3.56
CA ASN A 52 -13.26 11.09 4.88
C ASN A 52 -13.98 12.46 4.87
N MET A 53 -14.23 13.03 3.70
CA MET A 53 -14.88 14.35 3.51
C MET A 53 -14.19 15.51 4.25
N LEU A 54 -12.89 15.43 4.53
CA LEU A 54 -12.10 16.59 4.92
C LEU A 54 -11.98 17.59 3.77
N GLU A 55 -11.96 17.05 2.53
CA GLU A 55 -12.11 17.80 1.29
C GLU A 55 -13.36 17.30 0.56
N ARG A 56 -14.28 18.19 0.23
CA ARG A 56 -15.42 17.80 -0.59
C ARG A 56 -14.98 17.63 -2.04
N PRO A 57 -15.32 16.51 -2.70
CA PRO A 57 -15.06 16.34 -4.12
C PRO A 57 -15.83 17.38 -4.95
N THR A 58 -15.33 17.69 -6.13
CA THR A 58 -16.01 18.58 -7.08
C THR A 58 -17.12 17.85 -7.84
N ALA A 59 -16.92 16.55 -8.09
CA ALA A 59 -17.90 15.66 -8.71
C ALA A 59 -17.67 14.20 -8.24
N GLY A 60 -18.60 13.33 -8.54
CA GLY A 60 -18.57 11.93 -8.15
C GLY A 60 -19.13 11.67 -6.76
N SER A 61 -18.93 10.45 -6.25
CA SER A 61 -19.47 10.04 -4.95
C SER A 61 -18.50 9.14 -4.19
N VAL A 62 -18.63 9.18 -2.84
CA VAL A 62 -17.97 8.26 -1.91
C VAL A 62 -19.04 7.60 -1.07
N VAL A 63 -19.18 6.30 -1.24
CA VAL A 63 -20.19 5.48 -0.53
C VAL A 63 -19.46 4.53 0.43
N ILE A 64 -19.80 4.61 1.72
CA ILE A 64 -19.26 3.72 2.76
C ILE A 64 -20.44 3.04 3.45
N ASP A 65 -20.45 1.71 3.50
CA ASP A 65 -21.56 0.92 4.05
C ASP A 65 -22.93 1.32 3.48
N GLY A 66 -23.01 1.61 2.18
CA GLY A 66 -24.22 2.01 1.50
C GLY A 66 -24.65 3.48 1.72
N LYS A 67 -23.88 4.25 2.47
CA LYS A 67 -24.15 5.67 2.75
C LYS A 67 -23.28 6.56 1.85
N ASP A 68 -23.91 7.40 1.05
CA ASP A 68 -23.22 8.38 0.20
C ASP A 68 -22.83 9.62 1.05
N LEU A 69 -21.55 9.70 1.39
CA LEU A 69 -21.01 10.76 2.22
C LEU A 69 -21.05 12.14 1.53
N THR A 70 -21.06 12.17 0.21
CA THR A 70 -21.05 13.42 -0.55
C THR A 70 -22.38 14.20 -0.40
N LYS A 71 -23.45 13.50 -0.11
CA LYS A 71 -24.80 14.08 0.09
C LYS A 71 -25.10 14.48 1.53
N MET A 72 -24.21 14.16 2.47
CA MET A 72 -24.42 14.39 3.89
C MET A 72 -24.19 15.85 4.28
N THR A 73 -24.95 16.30 5.26
CA THR A 73 -24.73 17.57 5.97
C THR A 73 -23.49 17.48 6.86
N GLU A 74 -22.93 18.62 7.26
CA GLU A 74 -21.78 18.65 8.17
C GLU A 74 -22.05 17.96 9.53
N LYS A 75 -23.30 18.01 9.99
CA LYS A 75 -23.71 17.34 11.23
C LYS A 75 -23.67 15.81 11.08
N GLU A 76 -24.17 15.30 9.97
CA GLU A 76 -24.13 13.86 9.64
C GLU A 76 -22.70 13.40 9.41
N LEU A 77 -21.88 14.16 8.68
CA LEU A 77 -20.47 13.85 8.45
C LEU A 77 -19.66 13.79 9.76
N ARG A 78 -19.96 14.65 10.74
CA ARG A 78 -19.30 14.58 12.06
C ARG A 78 -19.61 13.26 12.78
N ALA A 79 -20.82 12.74 12.61
CA ALA A 79 -21.20 11.43 13.18
C ALA A 79 -20.52 10.28 12.44
N GLU A 80 -20.50 10.31 11.11
CA GLU A 80 -19.84 9.26 10.30
C GLU A 80 -18.32 9.25 10.48
N ARG A 81 -17.67 10.41 10.69
CA ARG A 81 -16.23 10.49 10.99
C ARG A 81 -15.81 9.82 12.31
N GLN A 82 -16.75 9.42 13.17
CA GLN A 82 -16.43 8.55 14.31
C GLN A 82 -16.14 7.12 13.86
N SER A 83 -16.70 6.68 12.74
CA SER A 83 -16.47 5.36 12.13
C SER A 83 -15.36 5.36 11.08
N ILE A 84 -14.89 6.54 10.64
CA ILE A 84 -13.85 6.70 9.62
C ILE A 84 -12.75 7.56 10.23
N THR A 85 -11.70 6.94 10.74
CA THR A 85 -10.63 7.65 11.43
C THR A 85 -9.38 7.73 10.57
N MET A 86 -8.50 8.68 10.90
CA MET A 86 -7.31 8.96 10.11
C MET A 86 -6.07 9.11 10.98
N ILE A 87 -5.00 8.49 10.53
CA ILE A 87 -3.63 8.71 11.03
C ILE A 87 -2.92 9.60 10.00
N PHE A 88 -2.41 10.73 10.46
CA PHE A 88 -1.76 11.74 9.63
C PHE A 88 -0.24 11.54 9.59
N GLN A 89 0.39 12.00 8.56
CA GLN A 89 1.83 11.96 8.35
C GLN A 89 2.64 12.53 9.54
N GLY A 90 2.18 13.60 10.17
CA GLY A 90 2.85 14.30 11.27
C GLY A 90 2.37 13.90 12.67
N PHE A 91 1.76 12.71 12.88
CA PHE A 91 1.14 12.21 14.12
C PHE A 91 -0.02 13.07 14.65
N ASN A 92 0.05 14.38 14.54
CA ASN A 92 -0.94 15.38 14.97
C ASN A 92 -1.42 15.18 16.42
N LEU A 93 -0.48 14.84 17.33
CA LEU A 93 -0.78 14.70 18.75
C LEU A 93 -0.99 16.06 19.39
N LEU A 94 -1.88 16.11 20.37
CA LEU A 94 -2.09 17.30 21.20
C LEU A 94 -0.93 17.41 22.19
N MET A 95 0.04 18.27 21.86
CA MET A 95 1.31 18.39 22.60
C MET A 95 1.13 18.78 24.06
N GLN A 96 0.05 19.50 24.40
CA GLN A 96 -0.29 19.93 25.74
C GLN A 96 -1.08 18.90 26.54
N LYS A 97 -1.41 17.76 25.94
CA LYS A 97 -2.09 16.64 26.59
C LYS A 97 -1.16 15.43 26.67
N ASN A 98 -1.20 14.71 27.79
CA ASN A 98 -0.46 13.45 27.93
C ASN A 98 -1.07 12.36 27.00
N CYS A 99 -0.41 11.19 26.91
CA CYS A 99 -0.83 10.08 26.06
C CYS A 99 -2.27 9.64 26.33
N LEU A 100 -2.62 9.43 27.58
CA LEU A 100 -3.98 9.02 27.98
C LEU A 100 -5.02 10.04 27.51
N ARG A 101 -4.76 11.34 27.70
CA ARG A 101 -5.67 12.41 27.27
C ARG A 101 -5.75 12.55 25.76
N ASN A 102 -4.67 12.26 25.03
CA ASN A 102 -4.71 12.19 23.56
C ASN A 102 -5.68 11.11 23.09
N VAL A 103 -5.64 9.92 23.70
CA VAL A 103 -6.52 8.80 23.34
C VAL A 103 -7.96 9.00 23.84
N CYS A 104 -8.16 9.66 24.99
CA CYS A 104 -9.48 10.02 25.50
C CYS A 104 -10.19 11.07 24.63
N PHE A 105 -9.46 11.92 23.93
CA PHE A 105 -10.03 13.09 23.26
C PHE A 105 -11.16 12.77 22.26
N PRO A 106 -11.02 11.81 21.33
CA PRO A 106 -12.15 11.45 20.46
C PRO A 106 -13.35 10.87 21.21
N LEU A 107 -13.15 10.18 22.33
CA LEU A 107 -14.21 9.66 23.17
C LEU A 107 -14.96 10.79 23.89
N GLU A 108 -14.23 11.80 24.37
CA GLU A 108 -14.81 13.01 24.98
C GLU A 108 -15.69 13.75 23.97
N LEU A 109 -15.23 13.88 22.70
CA LEU A 109 -16.01 14.49 21.62
C LEU A 109 -17.27 13.65 21.25
N ALA A 110 -17.19 12.33 21.39
CA ALA A 110 -18.32 11.42 21.18
C ALA A 110 -19.29 11.39 22.37
N GLY A 111 -19.05 12.18 23.46
CA GLY A 111 -19.91 12.27 24.62
C GLY A 111 -19.79 11.09 25.60
N VAL A 112 -18.74 10.28 25.50
CA VAL A 112 -18.48 9.15 26.41
C VAL A 112 -18.11 9.68 27.80
N LYS A 113 -18.69 9.09 28.85
CA LYS A 113 -18.39 9.48 30.24
C LYS A 113 -16.91 9.33 30.57
N LYS A 114 -16.35 10.29 31.32
CA LYS A 114 -14.91 10.39 31.61
C LYS A 114 -14.30 9.09 32.16
N ALA A 115 -14.99 8.41 33.08
CA ALA A 115 -14.49 7.16 33.66
C ALA A 115 -14.39 6.03 32.62
N GLU A 116 -15.37 5.91 31.75
CA GLU A 116 -15.40 4.94 30.65
C GLU A 116 -14.35 5.27 29.59
N ALA A 117 -14.26 6.55 29.19
CA ALA A 117 -13.25 7.03 28.25
C ALA A 117 -11.82 6.73 28.77
N THR A 118 -11.56 6.98 30.06
CA THR A 118 -10.26 6.69 30.69
C THR A 118 -9.94 5.19 30.66
N LYS A 119 -10.92 4.33 31.03
CA LYS A 119 -10.72 2.88 31.01
C LYS A 119 -10.43 2.36 29.58
N LYS A 120 -11.20 2.82 28.61
CA LYS A 120 -10.99 2.43 27.20
C LYS A 120 -9.67 2.95 26.65
N ALA A 121 -9.32 4.20 26.95
CA ALA A 121 -8.04 4.76 26.52
C ALA A 121 -6.85 3.99 27.12
N GLN A 122 -6.95 3.57 28.38
CA GLN A 122 -5.89 2.76 29.02
C GLN A 122 -5.73 1.41 28.30
N SER A 123 -6.83 0.69 27.99
CA SER A 123 -6.75 -0.57 27.27
C SER A 123 -6.19 -0.42 25.83
N LEU A 124 -6.47 0.70 25.17
CA LEU A 124 -5.88 1.01 23.87
C LEU A 124 -4.38 1.33 23.92
N LEU A 125 -3.94 1.99 24.99
CA LEU A 125 -2.51 2.20 25.24
C LEU A 125 -1.78 0.87 25.49
N GLU A 126 -2.41 -0.05 26.21
CA GLU A 126 -1.89 -1.40 26.43
C GLU A 126 -1.83 -2.18 25.10
N LEU A 127 -2.87 -2.08 24.25
CA LEU A 127 -2.92 -2.70 22.93
C LEU A 127 -1.75 -2.29 22.03
N VAL A 128 -1.35 -1.02 22.08
CA VAL A 128 -0.20 -0.51 21.30
C VAL A 128 1.14 -0.64 22.04
N GLY A 129 1.17 -1.30 23.21
CA GLY A 129 2.38 -1.55 24.00
C GLY A 129 2.94 -0.33 24.73
N LEU A 130 2.08 0.64 25.10
CA LEU A 130 2.46 1.88 25.78
C LEU A 130 1.60 2.17 27.01
N GLY A 131 1.12 1.13 27.70
CA GLY A 131 0.30 1.27 28.91
C GLY A 131 1.02 2.01 30.04
N ASP A 132 2.34 1.82 30.16
CA ASP A 132 3.22 2.49 31.13
C ASP A 132 3.48 3.98 30.81
N LYS A 133 3.18 4.42 29.59
CA LYS A 133 3.38 5.80 29.12
C LYS A 133 2.14 6.68 29.20
N ALA A 134 1.08 6.23 29.86
CA ALA A 134 -0.19 6.97 29.93
C ALA A 134 -0.06 8.43 30.41
N SER A 135 0.84 8.69 31.37
CA SER A 135 1.10 10.02 31.91
C SER A 135 2.13 10.84 31.13
N ALA A 136 2.89 10.22 30.24
CA ALA A 136 3.91 10.89 29.43
C ALA A 136 3.30 11.86 28.41
N TYR A 137 4.03 12.91 28.05
CA TYR A 137 3.65 13.87 27.03
C TYR A 137 4.32 13.51 25.69
N PRO A 138 3.71 13.89 24.55
CA PRO A 138 4.27 13.57 23.22
C PRO A 138 5.73 13.96 23.03
N ALA A 139 6.17 15.10 23.58
CA ALA A 139 7.55 15.56 23.51
C ALA A 139 8.58 14.64 24.22
N GLN A 140 8.11 13.72 25.07
CA GLN A 140 8.94 12.76 25.80
C GLN A 140 9.03 11.41 25.09
N LEU A 141 8.40 11.27 23.91
CA LEU A 141 8.29 10.03 23.17
C LEU A 141 9.13 10.04 21.91
N SER A 142 9.64 8.86 21.52
CA SER A 142 10.21 8.68 20.19
C SER A 142 9.13 8.77 19.09
N GLY A 143 9.50 9.01 17.83
CA GLY A 143 8.57 9.08 16.70
C GLY A 143 7.69 7.84 16.58
N GLY A 144 8.25 6.64 16.73
CA GLY A 144 7.50 5.39 16.73
C GLY A 144 6.51 5.26 17.90
N GLN A 145 6.87 5.77 19.09
CA GLN A 145 5.94 5.82 20.22
C GLN A 145 4.83 6.83 19.97
N GLN A 146 5.13 8.01 19.44
CA GLN A 146 4.11 8.99 19.04
C GLN A 146 3.14 8.40 18.02
N GLN A 147 3.64 7.65 17.05
CA GLN A 147 2.81 6.97 16.04
C GLN A 147 1.89 5.93 16.69
N ARG A 148 2.38 5.12 17.63
CA ARG A 148 1.56 4.18 18.39
C ARG A 148 0.45 4.88 19.18
N ILE A 149 0.71 6.06 19.77
CA ILE A 149 -0.33 6.87 20.42
C ILE A 149 -1.34 7.40 19.40
N ALA A 150 -0.91 7.82 18.20
CA ALA A 150 -1.81 8.25 17.14
C ALA A 150 -2.72 7.11 16.66
N ILE A 151 -2.19 5.88 16.57
CA ILE A 151 -2.96 4.66 16.28
C ILE A 151 -4.00 4.41 17.40
N ALA A 152 -3.57 4.39 18.67
CA ALA A 152 -4.49 4.18 19.80
C ALA A 152 -5.61 5.23 19.81
N ARG A 153 -5.30 6.49 19.53
CA ARG A 153 -6.28 7.58 19.40
C ARG A 153 -7.26 7.34 18.26
N ALA A 154 -6.77 6.90 17.10
CA ALA A 154 -7.62 6.61 15.94
C ALA A 154 -8.59 5.45 16.22
N LEU A 155 -8.19 4.47 17.03
CA LEU A 155 -9.03 3.33 17.40
C LEU A 155 -10.05 3.64 18.50
N ALA A 156 -9.98 4.79 19.14
CA ALA A 156 -10.78 5.11 20.33
C ALA A 156 -12.30 5.02 20.09
N THR A 157 -12.76 5.41 18.92
CA THR A 157 -14.19 5.39 18.56
C THR A 157 -14.68 4.06 17.97
N ASN A 158 -13.86 3.00 17.96
CA ASN A 158 -14.13 1.72 17.28
C ASN A 158 -14.45 1.94 15.78
N PRO A 159 -13.53 2.49 15.02
CA PRO A 159 -13.77 2.80 13.62
C PRO A 159 -13.96 1.53 12.79
N LYS A 160 -14.72 1.65 11.70
CA LYS A 160 -14.82 0.62 10.67
C LYS A 160 -13.72 0.79 9.62
N VAL A 161 -13.29 2.03 9.41
CA VAL A 161 -12.28 2.40 8.41
C VAL A 161 -11.15 3.19 9.08
N LEU A 162 -9.93 2.76 8.85
CA LEU A 162 -8.71 3.43 9.28
C LEU A 162 -7.93 3.91 8.06
N LEU A 163 -7.79 5.21 7.90
CA LEU A 163 -7.03 5.85 6.84
C LEU A 163 -5.62 6.17 7.36
N CYS A 164 -4.58 5.74 6.67
CA CYS A 164 -3.18 5.97 7.02
C CYS A 164 -2.51 6.82 5.92
N ASP A 165 -2.41 8.13 6.14
CA ASP A 165 -1.76 9.05 5.18
C ASP A 165 -0.28 9.17 5.50
N GLU A 166 0.55 8.47 4.73
CA GLU A 166 2.01 8.40 4.89
C GLU A 166 2.46 8.17 6.36
N ALA A 167 1.73 7.33 7.06
CA ALA A 167 1.85 7.12 8.51
C ALA A 167 3.24 6.63 8.98
N THR A 168 4.13 6.29 8.08
CA THR A 168 5.47 5.76 8.39
C THR A 168 6.60 6.54 7.73
N SER A 169 6.31 7.60 6.96
CA SER A 169 7.31 8.34 6.17
C SER A 169 8.40 9.05 7.01
N ALA A 170 8.09 9.37 8.27
CA ALA A 170 9.01 10.03 9.20
C ALA A 170 9.74 9.06 10.15
N LEU A 171 9.65 7.74 9.92
CA LEU A 171 10.19 6.70 10.79
C LEU A 171 11.34 5.96 10.11
N ASP A 172 12.26 5.42 10.92
CA ASP A 172 13.29 4.51 10.44
C ASP A 172 12.69 3.16 9.98
N PRO A 173 13.37 2.39 9.13
CA PRO A 173 12.84 1.16 8.55
C PRO A 173 12.41 0.11 9.58
N LYS A 174 13.14 -0.03 10.69
CA LYS A 174 12.80 -1.00 11.76
C LYS A 174 11.52 -0.60 12.48
N THR A 175 11.38 0.67 12.80
CA THR A 175 10.18 1.23 13.43
C THR A 175 8.98 1.18 12.47
N THR A 176 9.20 1.46 11.18
CA THR A 176 8.19 1.33 10.13
C THR A 176 7.60 -0.08 10.11
N ASN A 177 8.43 -1.12 10.03
CA ASN A 177 7.99 -2.51 10.02
C ASN A 177 7.17 -2.85 11.28
N ALA A 178 7.61 -2.43 12.46
CA ALA A 178 6.87 -2.66 13.72
C ALA A 178 5.51 -1.94 13.77
N ILE A 179 5.37 -0.78 13.13
CA ILE A 179 4.08 -0.07 13.00
C ILE A 179 3.16 -0.77 12.00
N LEU A 180 3.69 -1.23 10.86
CA LEU A 180 2.92 -1.94 9.85
C LEU A 180 2.41 -3.28 10.38
N GLU A 181 3.23 -4.01 11.13
CA GLU A 181 2.83 -5.24 11.80
C GLU A 181 1.71 -4.99 12.82
N LEU A 182 1.84 -3.94 13.63
CA LEU A 182 0.77 -3.52 14.54
C LEU A 182 -0.54 -3.20 13.81
N ILE A 183 -0.49 -2.51 12.68
CA ILE A 183 -1.67 -2.21 11.84
C ILE A 183 -2.31 -3.50 11.31
N ARG A 184 -1.50 -4.47 10.85
CA ARG A 184 -2.00 -5.78 10.40
C ARG A 184 -2.67 -6.57 11.54
N GLU A 185 -2.05 -6.60 12.73
CA GLU A 185 -2.65 -7.23 13.90
C GLU A 185 -3.99 -6.60 14.28
N ILE A 186 -4.08 -5.26 14.23
CA ILE A 186 -5.30 -4.52 14.50
C ILE A 186 -6.38 -4.87 13.47
N ASN A 187 -6.02 -4.87 12.18
CA ASN A 187 -6.95 -5.27 11.11
C ASN A 187 -7.48 -6.68 11.34
N GLN A 188 -6.61 -7.66 11.61
CA GLN A 188 -7.01 -9.06 11.86
C GLN A 188 -7.87 -9.24 13.11
N LYS A 189 -7.53 -8.54 14.20
CA LYS A 189 -8.25 -8.67 15.49
C LYS A 189 -9.60 -7.96 15.49
N LEU A 190 -9.70 -6.80 14.82
CA LEU A 190 -10.90 -5.95 14.85
C LEU A 190 -11.74 -6.03 13.57
N GLY A 191 -11.23 -6.63 12.49
CA GLY A 191 -11.94 -6.74 11.21
C GLY A 191 -12.17 -5.39 10.51
N ILE A 192 -11.40 -4.35 10.85
CA ILE A 192 -11.55 -3.01 10.26
C ILE A 192 -10.91 -2.94 8.88
N THR A 193 -11.47 -2.13 7.99
CA THR A 193 -10.83 -1.83 6.70
C THR A 193 -9.71 -0.81 6.90
N VAL A 194 -8.53 -1.08 6.36
CA VAL A 194 -7.38 -0.17 6.44
C VAL A 194 -7.00 0.30 5.05
N ILE A 195 -6.85 1.62 4.87
CA ILE A 195 -6.35 2.22 3.63
C ILE A 195 -5.01 2.86 3.93
N ILE A 196 -3.95 2.36 3.29
CA ILE A 196 -2.57 2.85 3.46
C ILE A 196 -2.17 3.65 2.23
N ILE A 197 -1.84 4.93 2.45
CA ILE A 197 -1.28 5.79 1.42
C ILE A 197 0.21 5.89 1.63
N THR A 198 0.97 5.60 0.58
CA THR A 198 2.42 5.64 0.62
C THR A 198 3.00 5.86 -0.78
N HIS A 199 4.26 6.28 -0.83
CA HIS A 199 5.08 6.24 -2.03
C HIS A 199 6.11 5.09 -1.95
N GLN A 200 6.14 4.33 -0.85
CA GLN A 200 7.09 3.24 -0.61
C GLN A 200 6.47 1.89 -1.02
N MET A 201 7.06 1.28 -2.01
CA MET A 201 6.64 -0.02 -2.53
C MET A 201 6.69 -1.11 -1.47
N SER A 202 7.78 -1.15 -0.68
CA SER A 202 7.99 -2.13 0.39
C SER A 202 6.87 -2.15 1.45
N VAL A 203 6.24 -1.01 1.71
CA VAL A 203 5.09 -0.89 2.62
C VAL A 203 3.89 -1.63 2.05
N VAL A 204 3.60 -1.43 0.76
CA VAL A 204 2.47 -2.08 0.08
C VAL A 204 2.70 -3.59 -0.02
N GLU A 205 3.89 -4.01 -0.44
CA GLU A 205 4.27 -5.43 -0.55
C GLU A 205 4.16 -6.20 0.76
N SER A 206 4.60 -5.57 1.86
CA SER A 206 4.63 -6.24 3.16
C SER A 206 3.29 -6.24 3.90
N THR A 207 2.35 -5.34 3.53
CA THR A 207 1.20 -5.08 4.40
C THR A 207 -0.14 -5.17 3.69
N CYS A 208 -0.23 -4.81 2.40
CA CYS A 208 -1.48 -4.70 1.68
C CYS A 208 -1.80 -5.98 0.90
N ARG A 209 -3.11 -6.29 0.79
CA ARG A 209 -3.60 -7.37 -0.08
C ARG A 209 -3.91 -6.83 -1.48
N HIS A 210 -4.54 -5.69 -1.57
CA HIS A 210 -4.87 -5.03 -2.84
C HIS A 210 -4.19 -3.67 -2.91
N VAL A 211 -3.99 -3.19 -4.12
CA VAL A 211 -3.35 -1.90 -4.40
C VAL A 211 -4.03 -1.19 -5.56
N ALA A 212 -4.08 0.14 -5.47
CA ALA A 212 -4.36 1.02 -6.60
C ALA A 212 -3.17 1.94 -6.83
N ILE A 213 -2.75 2.07 -8.08
CA ILE A 213 -1.67 2.97 -8.50
C ILE A 213 -2.29 4.24 -9.04
N LEU A 214 -1.94 5.35 -8.40
CA LEU A 214 -2.42 6.67 -8.75
C LEU A 214 -1.32 7.44 -9.48
N GLU A 215 -1.65 7.99 -10.64
CA GLU A 215 -0.79 8.85 -11.45
C GLU A 215 -1.59 10.02 -12.00
N GLU A 216 -1.07 11.24 -11.86
CA GLU A 216 -1.71 12.48 -12.35
C GLU A 216 -3.20 12.63 -12.04
N GLY A 217 -3.60 12.18 -10.85
CA GLY A 217 -4.99 12.24 -10.37
C GLY A 217 -5.90 11.12 -10.88
N GLN A 218 -5.38 10.11 -11.58
CA GLN A 218 -6.13 8.98 -12.10
C GLN A 218 -5.64 7.65 -11.52
N VAL A 219 -6.51 6.66 -11.41
CA VAL A 219 -6.14 5.28 -11.13
C VAL A 219 -5.74 4.61 -12.45
N VAL A 220 -4.45 4.33 -12.59
CA VAL A 220 -3.90 3.75 -13.83
C VAL A 220 -3.79 2.23 -13.78
N GLU A 221 -3.75 1.65 -12.58
CA GLU A 221 -3.77 0.21 -12.37
C GLU A 221 -4.29 -0.12 -10.96
N GLN A 222 -5.01 -1.25 -10.83
CA GLN A 222 -5.47 -1.77 -9.54
C GLN A 222 -5.61 -3.28 -9.58
N GLY A 223 -5.45 -3.92 -8.43
CA GLY A 223 -5.57 -5.37 -8.29
C GLY A 223 -4.95 -5.92 -7.03
N GLU A 224 -4.81 -7.23 -6.95
CA GLU A 224 -4.02 -7.86 -5.90
C GLU A 224 -2.54 -7.44 -6.01
N VAL A 225 -1.91 -7.20 -4.87
CA VAL A 225 -0.51 -6.76 -4.80
C VAL A 225 0.41 -7.73 -5.55
N SER A 226 0.22 -9.04 -5.35
CA SER A 226 0.97 -10.09 -6.03
C SER A 226 0.86 -10.01 -7.55
N ALA A 227 -0.34 -9.79 -8.07
CA ALA A 227 -0.60 -9.72 -9.51
C ALA A 227 -0.01 -8.46 -10.15
N VAL A 228 -0.26 -7.30 -9.52
CA VAL A 228 0.24 -6.00 -10.02
C VAL A 228 1.78 -5.96 -10.03
N PHE A 229 2.41 -6.56 -9.02
CA PHE A 229 3.88 -6.52 -8.89
C PHE A 229 4.59 -7.59 -9.71
N SER A 230 3.96 -8.73 -9.94
CA SER A 230 4.51 -9.75 -10.84
C SER A 230 4.38 -9.36 -12.31
N HIS A 231 3.28 -8.72 -12.68
CA HIS A 231 2.95 -8.37 -14.06
C HIS A 231 2.41 -6.94 -14.16
N PRO A 232 3.25 -5.90 -13.89
CA PRO A 232 2.83 -4.51 -13.97
C PRO A 232 2.45 -4.17 -15.42
N LYS A 233 1.20 -3.69 -15.62
CA LYS A 233 0.65 -3.37 -16.94
C LYS A 233 0.91 -1.91 -17.31
N SER A 234 0.67 -1.00 -16.36
CA SER A 234 0.86 0.43 -16.59
C SER A 234 2.34 0.82 -16.50
N GLU A 235 2.70 1.90 -17.18
CA GLU A 235 4.06 2.45 -17.09
C GLU A 235 4.38 2.94 -15.68
N ALA A 236 3.40 3.54 -14.99
CA ALA A 236 3.53 3.93 -13.59
C ALA A 236 3.83 2.74 -12.67
N ALA A 237 3.14 1.59 -12.87
CA ALA A 237 3.43 0.37 -12.13
C ALA A 237 4.84 -0.13 -12.40
N ARG A 238 5.26 -0.15 -13.67
CA ARG A 238 6.63 -0.55 -14.04
C ARG A 238 7.69 0.32 -13.39
N ARG A 239 7.51 1.65 -13.38
CA ARG A 239 8.44 2.58 -12.70
C ARG A 239 8.50 2.37 -11.19
N LEU A 240 7.38 2.01 -10.56
CA LEU A 240 7.33 1.72 -9.13
C LEU A 240 7.96 0.36 -8.79
N VAL A 241 7.73 -0.66 -9.62
CA VAL A 241 8.28 -2.01 -9.42
C VAL A 241 9.76 -2.06 -9.74
N PHE A 242 10.20 -1.29 -10.74
CA PHE A 242 11.58 -1.24 -11.25
C PHE A 242 12.15 0.19 -11.18
N PRO A 243 12.44 0.72 -9.97
CA PRO A 243 12.88 2.11 -9.81
C PRO A 243 14.25 2.39 -10.43
N GLU A 244 15.08 1.37 -10.63
CA GLU A 244 16.40 1.47 -11.28
C GLU A 244 16.32 1.39 -12.82
N GLY A 245 15.13 1.43 -13.38
CA GLY A 245 14.85 1.26 -14.81
C GLY A 245 14.24 -0.10 -15.12
N ASN A 246 13.45 -0.16 -16.19
CA ASN A 246 12.88 -1.42 -16.64
C ASN A 246 14.03 -2.38 -16.99
N PRO A 247 14.15 -3.58 -16.38
CA PRO A 247 15.19 -4.53 -16.75
C PRO A 247 15.17 -4.88 -18.24
N GLU A 248 14.05 -4.67 -18.92
CA GLU A 248 13.92 -4.83 -20.37
C GLU A 248 14.76 -3.83 -21.17
N SER A 249 15.09 -2.67 -20.60
CA SER A 249 16.03 -1.71 -21.23
C SER A 249 17.46 -2.25 -21.35
N LEU A 250 17.82 -3.29 -20.59
CA LEU A 250 19.08 -3.99 -20.72
C LEU A 250 19.22 -4.76 -22.05
N LEU A 251 18.10 -5.00 -22.78
CA LEU A 251 18.15 -5.58 -24.14
C LEU A 251 19.06 -4.82 -25.09
N CYS A 252 19.06 -3.49 -25.00
CA CYS A 252 19.91 -2.65 -25.83
C CYS A 252 21.41 -2.82 -25.54
N SER A 253 21.75 -3.38 -24.37
CA SER A 253 23.13 -3.51 -23.89
C SER A 253 23.74 -4.90 -24.12
N LEU A 254 22.95 -5.89 -24.58
CA LEU A 254 23.34 -7.28 -24.78
C LEU A 254 23.08 -7.72 -26.24
N PRO A 255 23.87 -7.25 -27.20
CA PRO A 255 23.65 -7.56 -28.62
C PRO A 255 23.80 -9.08 -28.86
N GLY A 256 22.85 -9.69 -29.54
CA GLY A 256 22.84 -11.12 -29.93
C GLY A 256 22.23 -12.06 -28.90
N SER A 257 21.76 -11.56 -27.76
CA SER A 257 21.07 -12.36 -26.75
C SER A 257 19.55 -12.13 -26.77
N ARG A 258 18.80 -13.18 -26.46
CA ARG A 258 17.35 -13.14 -26.25
C ARG A 258 17.09 -13.13 -24.74
N LEU A 259 16.08 -12.39 -24.31
CA LEU A 259 15.75 -12.28 -22.88
C LEU A 259 14.48 -13.05 -22.56
N ILE A 260 14.51 -13.79 -21.44
CA ILE A 260 13.35 -14.45 -20.85
C ILE A 260 13.08 -13.80 -19.50
N ARG A 261 11.85 -13.35 -19.30
CA ARG A 261 11.35 -13.00 -17.97
C ARG A 261 10.83 -14.25 -17.30
N VAL A 262 11.35 -14.55 -16.13
CA VAL A 262 10.94 -15.67 -15.29
C VAL A 262 10.34 -15.10 -14.00
N VAL A 263 9.12 -15.51 -13.65
CA VAL A 263 8.46 -15.13 -12.40
C VAL A 263 8.19 -16.38 -11.59
N PHE A 264 8.62 -16.36 -10.33
CA PHE A 264 8.46 -17.43 -9.37
C PHE A 264 7.33 -17.06 -8.40
N ASN A 265 6.27 -17.88 -8.35
CA ASN A 265 5.09 -17.66 -7.54
C ASN A 265 5.08 -18.61 -6.34
N GLY A 266 5.82 -18.26 -5.28
CA GLY A 266 5.83 -19.01 -4.03
C GLY A 266 7.21 -19.48 -3.58
N ALA A 267 7.29 -19.93 -2.32
CA ALA A 267 8.55 -20.33 -1.67
C ALA A 267 9.17 -21.58 -2.30
N ASP A 268 8.35 -22.52 -2.73
CA ASP A 268 8.82 -23.79 -3.32
C ASP A 268 9.50 -23.54 -4.66
N ALA A 269 8.97 -22.64 -5.47
CA ALA A 269 9.57 -22.26 -6.75
C ALA A 269 10.88 -21.48 -6.57
N THR A 270 10.90 -20.50 -5.64
CA THR A 270 12.09 -19.67 -5.38
C THR A 270 13.25 -20.44 -4.72
N GLY A 271 12.97 -21.55 -4.02
CA GLY A 271 13.98 -22.39 -3.37
C GLY A 271 14.66 -23.40 -4.29
N LYS A 272 14.19 -23.60 -5.52
CA LYS A 272 14.74 -24.59 -6.46
C LYS A 272 15.91 -23.99 -7.27
N PRO A 273 17.03 -24.71 -7.46
CA PRO A 273 18.13 -24.27 -8.30
C PRO A 273 17.82 -24.48 -9.79
N ILE A 274 16.72 -23.85 -10.29
CA ILE A 274 16.15 -24.16 -11.59
C ILE A 274 17.08 -23.78 -12.76
N ILE A 275 17.86 -22.71 -12.61
CA ILE A 275 18.81 -22.26 -13.65
C ILE A 275 19.95 -23.30 -13.79
N ALA A 276 20.48 -23.78 -12.66
CA ALA A 276 21.53 -24.81 -12.69
C ALA A 276 20.99 -26.12 -13.27
N ARG A 277 19.74 -26.50 -12.95
CA ARG A 277 19.10 -27.69 -13.54
C ARG A 277 18.85 -27.54 -15.02
N MET A 278 18.37 -26.40 -15.48
CA MET A 278 18.18 -26.11 -16.89
C MET A 278 19.48 -26.33 -17.68
N ALA A 279 20.60 -25.81 -17.17
CA ALA A 279 21.91 -25.99 -17.79
C ALA A 279 22.34 -27.47 -17.83
N THR A 280 22.09 -28.25 -16.74
CA THR A 280 22.55 -29.65 -16.65
C THR A 280 21.61 -30.64 -17.33
N GLU A 281 20.28 -30.42 -17.32
CA GLU A 281 19.30 -31.38 -17.81
C GLU A 281 18.97 -31.20 -19.30
N ILE A 282 18.93 -29.95 -19.76
CA ILE A 282 18.62 -29.63 -21.17
C ILE A 282 19.75 -28.94 -21.93
N GLY A 283 20.89 -28.67 -21.26
CA GLY A 283 22.08 -28.08 -21.89
C GLY A 283 21.92 -26.62 -22.34
N VAL A 284 20.95 -25.90 -21.77
CA VAL A 284 20.71 -24.48 -22.09
C VAL A 284 21.34 -23.63 -20.99
N GLU A 285 22.35 -22.88 -21.34
CA GLU A 285 23.02 -21.93 -20.44
C GLU A 285 22.36 -20.54 -20.52
N ALA A 286 22.22 -19.90 -19.36
CA ALA A 286 21.67 -18.57 -19.26
C ALA A 286 22.46 -17.68 -18.31
N ASN A 287 22.68 -16.44 -18.67
CA ASN A 287 23.16 -15.40 -17.77
C ASN A 287 22.00 -14.74 -17.03
N ILE A 288 22.19 -14.41 -15.76
CA ILE A 288 21.22 -13.65 -14.97
C ILE A 288 21.50 -12.16 -15.22
N ALA A 289 20.68 -11.53 -16.04
CA ALA A 289 20.78 -10.09 -16.30
C ALA A 289 20.18 -9.25 -15.17
N TYR A 290 19.13 -9.78 -14.53
CA TYR A 290 18.48 -9.18 -13.37
C TYR A 290 17.85 -10.28 -12.51
N ALA A 291 17.89 -10.12 -11.19
CA ALA A 291 17.15 -10.99 -10.28
C ALA A 291 16.71 -10.19 -9.04
N SER A 292 15.47 -10.38 -8.65
CA SER A 292 14.91 -9.81 -7.43
C SER A 292 14.02 -10.84 -6.74
N THR A 293 14.17 -10.96 -5.43
CA THR A 293 13.29 -11.80 -4.60
C THR A 293 12.65 -10.91 -3.54
N ARG A 294 11.34 -11.02 -3.39
CA ARG A 294 10.54 -10.22 -2.46
C ARG A 294 9.64 -11.13 -1.64
N SER A 295 9.28 -10.68 -0.45
CA SER A 295 8.28 -11.36 0.38
C SER A 295 6.98 -10.57 0.34
N ILE A 296 5.92 -11.17 -0.20
CA ILE A 296 4.58 -10.60 -0.24
C ILE A 296 3.68 -11.51 0.60
N GLU A 297 3.01 -10.99 1.63
CA GLU A 297 2.17 -11.76 2.56
C GLU A 297 2.88 -12.99 3.18
N GLY A 298 4.20 -12.91 3.40
CA GLY A 298 4.99 -14.00 3.93
C GLY A 298 5.33 -15.11 2.92
N ARG A 299 4.98 -14.93 1.65
CA ARG A 299 5.37 -15.82 0.54
C ARG A 299 6.51 -15.20 -0.24
N ALA A 300 7.48 -16.00 -0.64
CA ALA A 300 8.56 -15.53 -1.49
C ALA A 300 8.11 -15.48 -2.95
N TYR A 301 8.28 -14.34 -3.57
CA TYR A 301 8.09 -14.11 -5.01
C TYR A 301 9.43 -13.72 -5.60
N GLY A 302 9.78 -14.28 -6.74
CA GLY A 302 11.00 -13.95 -7.46
C GLY A 302 10.69 -13.48 -8.88
N SER A 303 11.40 -12.47 -9.33
CA SER A 303 11.44 -12.09 -10.75
C SER A 303 12.88 -12.10 -11.23
N MET A 304 13.12 -12.73 -12.37
CA MET A 304 14.44 -12.87 -12.94
C MET A 304 14.39 -12.58 -14.44
N LEU A 305 15.41 -11.93 -14.95
CA LEU A 305 15.62 -11.74 -16.38
C LEU A 305 16.84 -12.56 -16.78
N LEU A 306 16.63 -13.55 -17.63
CA LEU A 306 17.68 -14.42 -18.13
C LEU A 306 18.05 -14.01 -19.55
N SER A 307 19.33 -13.90 -19.82
CA SER A 307 19.88 -13.69 -21.16
C SER A 307 20.38 -15.03 -21.70
N ILE A 308 19.89 -15.42 -22.88
CA ILE A 308 20.23 -16.67 -23.56
C ILE A 308 20.75 -16.38 -24.95
N GLU A 309 21.84 -17.02 -25.37
CA GLU A 309 22.26 -17.06 -26.77
C GLU A 309 21.41 -18.12 -27.48
N ASP A 310 20.53 -17.68 -28.40
CA ASP A 310 19.59 -18.57 -29.08
C ASP A 310 20.28 -19.27 -30.26
N LYS A 311 20.96 -20.38 -30.00
CA LYS A 311 21.74 -21.13 -31.00
C LYS A 311 21.05 -22.33 -31.61
N ASN A 312 20.08 -22.96 -30.97
CA ASN A 312 19.42 -24.18 -31.43
C ASN A 312 17.98 -24.25 -30.90
N ASP A 313 17.24 -23.16 -31.07
CA ASP A 313 15.90 -23.02 -30.46
C ASP A 313 15.97 -23.08 -28.92
N ASP A 314 17.11 -22.65 -28.36
CA ASP A 314 17.39 -22.72 -26.93
C ASP A 314 16.41 -21.87 -26.12
N LEU A 315 15.90 -20.79 -26.71
CA LEU A 315 14.86 -19.94 -26.09
C LEU A 315 13.56 -20.74 -25.83
N ALA A 316 13.03 -21.42 -26.84
CA ALA A 316 11.80 -22.18 -26.72
C ALA A 316 11.99 -23.38 -25.77
N ARG A 317 13.14 -24.04 -25.82
CA ARG A 317 13.52 -25.14 -24.91
C ARG A 317 13.58 -24.64 -23.46
N ALA A 318 14.20 -23.49 -23.22
CA ALA A 318 14.28 -22.87 -21.89
C ALA A 318 12.89 -22.51 -21.34
N ILE A 319 12.04 -21.83 -22.15
CA ILE A 319 10.68 -21.49 -21.76
C ILE A 319 9.89 -22.75 -21.43
N GLY A 320 9.94 -23.77 -22.30
CA GLY A 320 9.25 -25.03 -22.10
C GLY A 320 9.70 -25.76 -20.82
N TYR A 321 11.00 -25.74 -20.50
CA TYR A 321 11.54 -26.34 -19.28
C TYR A 321 11.10 -25.56 -18.02
N LEU A 322 11.23 -24.23 -18.04
CA LEU A 322 10.90 -23.37 -16.90
C LEU A 322 9.41 -23.39 -16.54
N THR A 323 8.53 -23.54 -17.53
CA THR A 323 7.07 -23.59 -17.34
C THR A 323 6.51 -24.94 -16.97
N GLN A 324 7.32 -26.00 -16.90
CA GLN A 324 6.89 -27.33 -16.40
C GLN A 324 6.44 -27.29 -14.94
N ASP A 325 7.00 -26.37 -14.17
CA ASP A 325 6.59 -26.14 -12.77
C ASP A 325 5.47 -25.09 -12.80
N GLY A 326 4.26 -25.46 -12.36
CA GLY A 326 3.06 -24.61 -12.43
C GLY A 326 3.18 -23.30 -11.64
N ASP A 327 4.17 -23.20 -10.76
CA ASP A 327 4.47 -22.00 -9.96
C ASP A 327 5.51 -21.09 -10.62
N ILE A 328 5.95 -21.41 -11.84
CA ILE A 328 6.90 -20.62 -12.61
C ILE A 328 6.27 -20.20 -13.92
N THR A 329 6.29 -18.91 -14.20
CA THR A 329 5.96 -18.36 -15.51
C THR A 329 7.21 -17.84 -16.20
N ALA A 330 7.38 -18.22 -17.47
CA ALA A 330 8.49 -17.75 -18.29
C ALA A 330 7.97 -17.25 -19.63
N GLN A 331 8.37 -16.06 -20.01
CA GLN A 331 7.96 -15.42 -21.26
C GLN A 331 9.14 -14.72 -21.92
N GLU A 332 9.21 -14.81 -23.24
CA GLU A 332 10.17 -14.01 -23.99
C GLU A 332 9.84 -12.52 -23.84
N VAL A 333 10.87 -11.73 -23.65
CA VAL A 333 10.80 -10.27 -23.69
C VAL A 333 11.09 -9.83 -25.13
N SER A 334 10.02 -9.55 -25.88
CA SER A 334 10.17 -8.96 -27.23
C SER A 334 10.54 -7.47 -27.10
N GLN A 335 11.41 -6.97 -28.00
CA GLN A 335 11.63 -5.54 -28.15
C GLN A 335 10.28 -4.89 -28.51
N TYR A 336 9.73 -4.08 -27.59
CA TYR A 336 8.70 -3.15 -28.01
C TYR A 336 9.37 -2.07 -28.86
N ALA A 337 8.94 -1.99 -30.12
CA ALA A 337 9.21 -0.82 -30.92
C ALA A 337 8.72 0.43 -30.16
N GLU A 338 9.53 1.48 -30.21
CA GLU A 338 9.28 2.82 -29.67
C GLU A 338 7.90 3.37 -29.99
#